data_6d6c51e546f481e5b18c92d4a06f88ec
#
_entry.id   6d6c51e546f481e5b18c92d4a06f88ec
#
_cell.length_a   1.000
_cell.length_b   1.000
_cell.length_c   1.000
_cell.angle_alpha   90.00
_cell.angle_beta   90.00
_cell.angle_gamma   90.00
#
_symmetry.space_group_name_H-M   'P 1'
#
loop_
_entity.id
_entity.type
_entity.pdbx_description
1 polymer ?
#
loop_
_entity_poly.entity_id
_entity_poly.type
_entity_poly.pdbx_seq_one_letter_code
_entity_poly.pdbx_strand_id
1 'polypeptide(L)'
;MMTAALRARHGPARFNLVQLCRGACTLTALLAEGLPLMTTFFQRAVSVACVAAMLASGATPLVQAQVNLPALGDTASDDFNLGTERKLGDQIMREIRRDPDYIDDPLLLEYVQSLWQPLLAAARQRGEITAEVDQRFAWEPFLVRDRSVNAFALPGGYIGVHLGLIAMTATRDELASVLAHEMSHVTQRHIARSIANSKKQSLISAAALILGVLAASRSRSTDAANAVITGSQAAAIQGQLNFSRDMEREADRVGFSVMTSAGFSAGGMAAMFEKLDTASRFNDAGGFPYLRSHPLTTERIGEARARAGSVSGSGLGSGFSATEQAAPPTVLEHSLAQARARVLMDTRVDALRRWQALDSQTDADIAGQPLHEKLGNACASALASTLLREWARADKSLLRAQALIQFNPRAFAQADSRAERAVALLHAQSQLERGNTARAVEVLEPYESSVAAVNTSRPVLLMSARIALSEGLPAALNLPRLTRSAEALQTWVSVNRLDAEAWSSLGQVWGALNQPLRALRADAEARYALGDWVGAMDRLRAGQRLAKRTAASSTAATAANADFIEASVIDSRLRDIEAQRKALSAEEQRAG
;
A
#
# COMPACT_ATOMS: atom_id res chain seq x y z
N MET A 1 46.66 38.30 -29.60
CA MET A 1 47.64 37.21 -29.63
C MET A 1 46.88 35.95 -29.27
N MET A 2 46.38 35.22 -30.26
CA MET A 2 46.91 34.01 -30.90
C MET A 2 47.20 32.96 -29.80
N THR A 3 46.54 31.81 -29.77
CA THR A 3 46.48 30.67 -30.72
C THR A 3 45.38 29.73 -30.26
N ALA A 4 44.44 29.40 -31.06
CA ALA A 4 44.37 28.31 -32.04
C ALA A 4 44.01 26.92 -31.46
N ALA A 5 42.89 26.44 -31.95
CA ALA A 5 42.19 25.20 -31.72
C ALA A 5 42.95 23.93 -32.12
N LEU A 6 42.60 22.82 -31.46
CA LEU A 6 42.67 21.49 -32.09
C LEU A 6 41.54 20.63 -31.57
N ARG A 7 40.54 20.43 -32.45
CA ARG A 7 39.50 19.37 -32.33
C ARG A 7 40.11 18.06 -32.86
N ALA A 8 40.21 17.04 -32.03
CA ALA A 8 40.42 15.69 -32.48
C ALA A 8 39.08 14.94 -32.46
N ARG A 9 38.59 14.60 -33.64
CA ARG A 9 37.48 13.67 -33.87
C ARG A 9 38.00 12.24 -33.71
N HIS A 10 37.46 11.46 -32.79
CA HIS A 10 37.58 10.00 -32.84
C HIS A 10 36.18 9.40 -33.05
N GLY A 11 35.95 8.93 -34.28
CA GLY A 11 34.87 8.04 -34.62
C GLY A 11 35.24 6.58 -34.30
N PRO A 12 34.29 5.70 -33.95
CA PRO A 12 34.61 4.30 -33.69
C PRO A 12 34.89 3.58 -35.01
N ALA A 13 36.09 2.99 -35.12
CA ALA A 13 36.44 2.10 -36.23
C ALA A 13 35.58 0.84 -36.14
N ARG A 14 34.69 0.66 -37.10
CA ARG A 14 34.01 -0.62 -37.36
C ARG A 14 35.00 -1.59 -37.97
N PHE A 15 35.49 -2.52 -37.18
CA PHE A 15 36.26 -3.65 -37.67
C PHE A 15 35.33 -4.59 -38.45
N ASN A 16 35.60 -4.76 -39.73
CA ASN A 16 34.80 -5.54 -40.66
C ASN A 16 35.24 -7.01 -40.63
N LEU A 17 34.50 -7.87 -39.93
CA LEU A 17 34.77 -9.32 -39.76
C LEU A 17 34.88 -10.10 -41.08
N VAL A 18 34.35 -9.52 -42.15
CA VAL A 18 34.40 -10.11 -43.50
C VAL A 18 35.79 -10.12 -44.14
N GLN A 19 36.69 -9.23 -43.72
CA GLN A 19 38.07 -9.23 -44.23
C GLN A 19 38.96 -10.28 -43.57
N LEU A 20 38.64 -10.72 -42.35
CA LEU A 20 39.39 -11.79 -41.66
C LEU A 20 39.08 -13.18 -42.28
N CYS A 21 37.85 -13.41 -42.74
CA CYS A 21 37.50 -14.66 -43.38
C CYS A 21 38.11 -14.83 -44.79
N ARG A 22 38.38 -13.73 -45.52
CA ARG A 22 39.04 -13.81 -46.84
C ARG A 22 40.55 -14.09 -46.70
N GLY A 23 41.21 -13.66 -45.65
CA GLY A 23 42.61 -13.95 -45.36
C GLY A 23 42.87 -15.42 -44.98
N ALA A 24 41.93 -16.07 -44.31
CA ALA A 24 42.08 -17.48 -43.90
C ALA A 24 41.87 -18.47 -45.07
N CYS A 25 41.04 -18.14 -46.05
CA CYS A 25 40.83 -18.99 -47.23
C CYS A 25 42.00 -18.95 -48.21
N THR A 26 42.78 -17.88 -48.26
CA THR A 26 43.97 -17.80 -49.16
C THR A 26 45.19 -18.48 -48.59
N LEU A 27 45.31 -18.60 -47.25
CA LEU A 27 46.43 -19.31 -46.63
C LEU A 27 46.34 -20.82 -46.70
N THR A 28 45.11 -21.37 -46.80
CA THR A 28 44.86 -22.82 -46.95
C THR A 28 45.09 -23.33 -48.36
N ALA A 29 45.10 -22.47 -49.40
CA ALA A 29 45.35 -22.85 -50.76
C ALA A 29 46.87 -22.97 -51.10
N LEU A 30 47.74 -22.40 -50.29
CA LEU A 30 49.22 -22.41 -50.54
C LEU A 30 49.98 -23.53 -49.80
N LEU A 31 49.32 -24.32 -48.97
CA LEU A 31 49.91 -25.42 -48.20
C LEU A 31 49.45 -26.82 -48.66
N ALA A 32 48.80 -26.94 -49.80
CA ALA A 32 48.19 -28.19 -50.28
C ALA A 32 49.01 -29.03 -51.23
N GLU A 33 50.32 -28.74 -51.40
CA GLU A 33 51.18 -29.62 -52.21
C GLU A 33 52.13 -30.41 -51.30
N GLY A 34 51.68 -31.60 -50.89
CA GLY A 34 52.57 -32.64 -50.39
C GLY A 34 52.18 -33.36 -49.09
N LEU A 35 51.02 -34.04 -49.03
CA LEU A 35 50.81 -35.28 -48.26
C LEU A 35 49.29 -35.66 -48.26
N PRO A 36 48.88 -36.74 -48.93
CA PRO A 36 47.44 -36.96 -49.18
C PRO A 36 46.64 -37.65 -48.03
N LEU A 37 47.23 -37.93 -46.88
CA LEU A 37 46.50 -38.62 -45.81
C LEU A 37 46.18 -37.82 -44.51
N MET A 38 46.78 -36.64 -44.35
CA MET A 38 46.50 -35.78 -43.18
C MET A 38 45.52 -34.64 -43.46
N THR A 39 45.25 -34.34 -44.71
CA THR A 39 44.41 -33.20 -45.14
C THR A 39 42.92 -33.39 -44.92
N THR A 40 42.43 -34.63 -44.96
CA THR A 40 40.99 -34.90 -44.74
C THR A 40 40.53 -34.79 -43.29
N PHE A 41 41.42 -35.08 -42.34
CA PHE A 41 41.11 -34.95 -40.93
C PHE A 41 41.10 -33.49 -40.49
N PHE A 42 42.08 -32.72 -40.97
CA PHE A 42 42.21 -31.30 -40.66
C PHE A 42 41.08 -30.46 -41.30
N GLN A 43 40.71 -30.78 -42.56
CA GLN A 43 39.59 -30.13 -43.23
C GLN A 43 38.27 -30.42 -42.54
N ARG A 44 38.04 -31.65 -42.08
CA ARG A 44 36.85 -32.02 -41.30
C ARG A 44 36.82 -31.33 -39.92
N ALA A 45 37.96 -31.23 -39.25
CA ALA A 45 38.05 -30.55 -37.95
C ALA A 45 37.80 -29.04 -38.08
N VAL A 46 38.36 -28.39 -39.12
CA VAL A 46 38.14 -26.96 -39.39
C VAL A 46 36.68 -26.68 -39.79
N SER A 47 36.09 -27.56 -40.63
CA SER A 47 34.68 -27.43 -41.03
C SER A 47 33.72 -27.60 -39.84
N VAL A 48 33.99 -28.55 -38.93
CA VAL A 48 33.19 -28.74 -37.72
C VAL A 48 33.36 -27.56 -36.77
N ALA A 49 34.58 -27.01 -36.60
CA ALA A 49 34.85 -25.84 -35.79
C ALA A 49 34.18 -24.56 -36.36
N CYS A 50 34.16 -24.39 -37.69
CA CYS A 50 33.47 -23.26 -38.33
C CYS A 50 31.94 -23.39 -38.22
N VAL A 51 31.37 -24.58 -38.36
CA VAL A 51 29.94 -24.82 -38.15
C VAL A 51 29.55 -24.62 -36.67
N ALA A 52 30.36 -25.10 -35.73
CA ALA A 52 30.15 -24.87 -34.32
C ALA A 52 30.27 -23.38 -33.92
N ALA A 53 31.19 -22.63 -34.53
CA ALA A 53 31.33 -21.19 -34.36
C ALA A 53 30.15 -20.39 -34.95
N MET A 54 29.59 -20.86 -36.09
CA MET A 54 28.38 -20.26 -36.67
C MET A 54 27.11 -20.58 -35.87
N LEU A 55 27.01 -21.75 -35.26
CA LEU A 55 25.91 -22.10 -34.37
C LEU A 55 26.01 -21.39 -33.01
N ALA A 56 27.20 -21.15 -32.51
CA ALA A 56 27.43 -20.38 -31.30
C ALA A 56 27.19 -18.87 -31.46
N SER A 57 27.38 -18.32 -32.66
CA SER A 57 27.13 -16.89 -32.94
C SER A 57 25.63 -16.60 -33.27
N GLY A 58 24.80 -17.61 -33.44
CA GLY A 58 23.35 -17.48 -33.66
C GLY A 58 22.54 -17.31 -32.37
N ALA A 59 23.14 -17.48 -31.19
CA ALA A 59 22.50 -17.28 -29.90
C ALA A 59 22.84 -15.91 -29.30
N THR A 60 22.69 -14.84 -30.07
CA THR A 60 22.53 -13.52 -29.45
C THR A 60 21.17 -13.51 -28.75
N PRO A 61 21.10 -13.24 -27.43
CA PRO A 61 19.82 -12.94 -26.83
C PRO A 61 19.23 -11.80 -27.64
N LEU A 62 18.02 -11.98 -28.14
CA LEU A 62 17.20 -10.88 -28.62
C LEU A 62 17.02 -9.95 -27.41
N VAL A 63 17.91 -9.00 -27.26
CA VAL A 63 17.65 -7.80 -26.49
C VAL A 63 16.47 -7.17 -27.24
N GLN A 64 15.26 -7.45 -26.82
CA GLN A 64 14.13 -6.61 -27.13
C GLN A 64 14.50 -5.23 -26.56
N ALA A 65 15.08 -4.38 -27.40
CA ALA A 65 15.04 -2.97 -27.15
C ALA A 65 13.55 -2.64 -27.09
N GLN A 66 12.98 -2.57 -25.88
CA GLN A 66 11.76 -1.85 -25.67
C GLN A 66 12.07 -0.42 -26.14
N VAL A 67 11.67 -0.15 -27.37
CA VAL A 67 11.55 1.22 -27.83
C VAL A 67 10.43 1.78 -26.97
N ASN A 68 10.76 2.40 -25.86
CA ASN A 68 9.85 3.32 -25.19
C ASN A 68 9.63 4.45 -26.18
N LEU A 69 8.70 4.22 -27.11
CA LEU A 69 8.11 5.32 -27.83
C LEU A 69 7.52 6.23 -26.75
N PRO A 70 7.87 7.52 -26.71
CA PRO A 70 7.15 8.47 -25.87
C PRO A 70 5.67 8.21 -26.15
N ALA A 71 4.86 8.03 -25.10
CA ALA A 71 3.44 7.85 -25.24
C ALA A 71 2.93 8.99 -26.10
N LEU A 72 2.61 8.69 -27.36
CA LEU A 72 1.98 9.63 -28.30
C LEU A 72 0.59 9.89 -27.75
N GLY A 73 0.48 10.83 -26.83
CA GLY A 73 -0.78 11.19 -26.20
C GLY A 73 -0.70 11.76 -24.78
N ASP A 74 0.48 12.04 -24.23
CA ASP A 74 0.55 12.85 -23.00
C ASP A 74 0.27 14.32 -23.32
N THR A 75 -0.95 14.57 -23.80
CA THR A 75 -1.58 15.88 -23.90
C THR A 75 -2.29 16.21 -22.58
N ALA A 76 -1.83 15.68 -21.44
CA ALA A 76 -2.10 16.30 -20.17
C ALA A 76 -1.46 17.68 -20.28
N SER A 77 -2.29 18.67 -20.57
CA SER A 77 -1.89 20.02 -20.88
C SER A 77 -0.85 20.52 -19.89
N ASP A 78 0.04 21.42 -20.31
CA ASP A 78 0.98 22.13 -19.44
C ASP A 78 0.30 22.69 -18.18
N ASP A 79 -1.02 22.86 -18.21
CA ASP A 79 -1.86 23.36 -17.13
C ASP A 79 -2.10 22.34 -15.98
N PHE A 80 -1.99 21.01 -16.22
CA PHE A 80 -2.19 19.99 -15.17
C PHE A 80 -0.98 19.04 -15.07
N ASN A 81 0.16 19.61 -14.68
CA ASN A 81 1.40 18.89 -14.50
C ASN A 81 1.40 18.01 -13.22
N LEU A 82 2.41 17.14 -13.07
CA LEU A 82 2.55 16.22 -11.92
C LEU A 82 2.57 16.92 -10.56
N GLY A 83 3.16 18.11 -10.48
CA GLY A 83 3.17 18.89 -9.24
C GLY A 83 1.79 19.39 -8.85
N THR A 84 1.00 19.85 -9.81
CA THR A 84 -0.38 20.27 -9.64
C THR A 84 -1.27 19.09 -9.24
N GLU A 85 -1.11 17.94 -9.89
CA GLU A 85 -1.81 16.70 -9.57
C GLU A 85 -1.51 16.24 -8.13
N ARG A 86 -0.24 16.28 -7.72
CA ARG A 86 0.16 15.94 -6.35
C ARG A 86 -0.45 16.90 -5.33
N LYS A 87 -0.40 18.19 -5.55
CA LYS A 87 -1.00 19.20 -4.65
C LYS A 87 -2.50 19.01 -4.47
N LEU A 88 -3.22 18.73 -5.58
CA LEU A 88 -4.63 18.41 -5.53
C LEU A 88 -4.91 17.19 -4.67
N GLY A 89 -4.13 16.11 -4.86
CA GLY A 89 -4.22 14.90 -4.03
C GLY A 89 -3.97 15.19 -2.56
N ASP A 90 -2.92 15.94 -2.23
CA ASP A 90 -2.60 16.33 -0.86
C ASP A 90 -3.72 17.16 -0.20
N GLN A 91 -4.39 18.03 -0.97
CA GLN A 91 -5.53 18.81 -0.48
C GLN A 91 -6.72 17.88 -0.16
N ILE A 92 -7.06 16.98 -1.06
CA ILE A 92 -8.14 16.01 -0.87
C ILE A 92 -7.84 15.11 0.34
N MET A 93 -6.61 14.60 0.46
CA MET A 93 -6.21 13.75 1.58
C MET A 93 -6.26 14.46 2.93
N ARG A 94 -5.97 15.76 2.99
CA ARG A 94 -6.15 16.53 4.24
C ARG A 94 -7.59 16.52 4.73
N GLU A 95 -8.57 16.61 3.84
CA GLU A 95 -9.98 16.54 4.22
C GLU A 95 -10.40 15.12 4.57
N ILE A 96 -9.95 14.11 3.79
CA ILE A 96 -10.25 12.69 4.06
C ILE A 96 -9.71 12.26 5.43
N ARG A 97 -8.48 12.65 5.80
CA ARG A 97 -7.89 12.29 7.10
C ARG A 97 -8.63 12.88 8.32
N ARG A 98 -9.49 13.89 8.10
CA ARG A 98 -10.36 14.48 9.12
C ARG A 98 -11.76 13.84 9.15
N ASP A 99 -12.09 13.07 8.14
CA ASP A 99 -13.37 12.39 8.04
C ASP A 99 -13.45 11.28 9.10
N PRO A 100 -14.56 11.14 9.88
CA PRO A 100 -14.72 10.10 10.87
C PRO A 100 -14.71 8.68 10.29
N ASP A 101 -14.91 8.52 8.98
CA ASP A 101 -14.81 7.23 8.29
C ASP A 101 -13.39 6.90 7.84
N TYR A 102 -12.45 7.84 7.90
CA TYR A 102 -11.03 7.51 7.78
C TYR A 102 -10.62 6.64 8.96
N ILE A 103 -10.04 5.48 8.69
CA ILE A 103 -9.61 4.54 9.74
C ILE A 103 -8.13 4.18 9.57
N ASP A 104 -7.37 4.41 10.63
CA ASP A 104 -6.01 3.93 10.75
C ASP A 104 -5.99 2.65 11.62
N ASP A 105 -6.38 1.51 11.01
CA ASP A 105 -6.24 0.22 11.65
C ASP A 105 -4.90 -0.41 11.28
N PRO A 106 -3.96 -0.56 12.25
CA PRO A 106 -2.59 -0.95 11.95
C PRO A 106 -2.48 -2.33 11.29
N LEU A 107 -3.33 -3.30 11.69
CA LEU A 107 -3.31 -4.66 11.13
C LEU A 107 -3.84 -4.69 9.70
N LEU A 108 -4.95 -4.01 9.42
CA LEU A 108 -5.51 -3.94 8.08
C LEU A 108 -4.59 -3.15 7.14
N LEU A 109 -4.00 -2.06 7.63
CA LEU A 109 -3.08 -1.27 6.83
C LEU A 109 -1.79 -2.05 6.51
N GLU A 110 -1.22 -2.77 7.49
CA GLU A 110 -0.07 -3.66 7.25
C GLU A 110 -0.41 -4.74 6.21
N TYR A 111 -1.61 -5.32 6.29
CA TYR A 111 -2.08 -6.29 5.31
C TYR A 111 -2.22 -5.68 3.90
N VAL A 112 -2.88 -4.54 3.75
CA VAL A 112 -3.01 -3.86 2.44
C VAL A 112 -1.63 -3.48 1.89
N GLN A 113 -0.71 -2.99 2.74
CA GLN A 113 0.67 -2.71 2.35
C GLN A 113 1.42 -3.97 1.87
N SER A 114 1.13 -5.14 2.44
CA SER A 114 1.74 -6.39 2.01
C SER A 114 1.35 -6.82 0.59
N LEU A 115 0.21 -6.35 0.09
CA LEU A 115 -0.23 -6.51 -1.29
C LEU A 115 0.28 -5.36 -2.18
N TRP A 116 0.23 -4.14 -1.65
CA TRP A 116 0.58 -2.92 -2.36
C TRP A 116 2.07 -2.83 -2.74
N GLN A 117 2.98 -3.17 -1.83
CA GLN A 117 4.41 -3.03 -2.07
C GLN A 117 4.93 -3.93 -3.21
N PRO A 118 4.54 -5.22 -3.32
CA PRO A 118 4.87 -6.03 -4.50
C PRO A 118 4.31 -5.47 -5.82
N LEU A 119 3.06 -4.95 -5.80
CA LEU A 119 2.46 -4.32 -6.98
C LEU A 119 3.25 -3.08 -7.40
N LEU A 120 3.60 -2.22 -6.46
CA LEU A 120 4.37 -1.01 -6.71
C LEU A 120 5.78 -1.34 -7.25
N ALA A 121 6.44 -2.35 -6.69
CA ALA A 121 7.73 -2.83 -7.17
C ALA A 121 7.64 -3.37 -8.61
N ALA A 122 6.61 -4.17 -8.91
CA ALA A 122 6.37 -4.69 -10.26
C ALA A 122 6.06 -3.57 -11.26
N ALA A 123 5.25 -2.58 -10.88
CA ALA A 123 4.94 -1.43 -11.74
C ALA A 123 6.20 -0.60 -12.07
N ARG A 124 7.10 -0.39 -11.08
CA ARG A 124 8.40 0.25 -11.30
C ARG A 124 9.28 -0.56 -12.25
N GLN A 125 9.40 -1.86 -12.00
CA GLN A 125 10.22 -2.75 -12.82
C GLN A 125 9.75 -2.84 -14.27
N ARG A 126 8.44 -2.77 -14.48
CA ARG A 126 7.82 -2.79 -15.81
C ARG A 126 7.92 -1.44 -16.54
N GLY A 127 8.34 -0.37 -15.88
CA GLY A 127 8.37 0.98 -16.44
C GLY A 127 7.00 1.65 -16.53
N GLU A 128 5.97 1.11 -15.86
CA GLU A 128 4.64 1.74 -15.76
C GLU A 128 4.69 3.01 -14.88
N ILE A 129 5.71 3.12 -14.02
CA ILE A 129 5.99 4.28 -13.20
C ILE A 129 7.31 4.88 -13.66
N THR A 130 7.26 6.09 -14.22
CA THR A 130 8.47 6.83 -14.57
C THR A 130 9.16 7.38 -13.33
N ALA A 131 10.48 7.61 -13.39
CA ALA A 131 11.24 8.15 -12.26
C ALA A 131 10.68 9.49 -11.75
N GLU A 132 10.16 10.33 -12.64
CA GLU A 132 9.56 11.61 -12.26
C GLU A 132 8.24 11.43 -11.50
N VAL A 133 7.36 10.54 -11.96
CA VAL A 133 6.10 10.20 -11.28
C VAL A 133 6.39 9.56 -9.92
N ASP A 134 7.37 8.64 -9.85
CA ASP A 134 7.74 7.95 -8.62
C ASP A 134 8.21 8.91 -7.51
N GLN A 135 9.01 9.90 -7.87
CA GLN A 135 9.51 10.90 -6.92
C GLN A 135 8.44 11.88 -6.42
N ARG A 136 7.43 12.16 -7.24
CA ARG A 136 6.42 13.19 -6.94
C ARG A 136 5.18 12.65 -6.24
N PHE A 137 4.79 11.39 -6.49
CA PHE A 137 3.54 10.83 -5.99
C PHE A 137 3.70 10.17 -4.63
N ALA A 138 2.59 10.06 -3.88
CA ALA A 138 2.59 9.53 -2.51
C ALA A 138 2.69 8.00 -2.45
N TRP A 139 2.06 7.30 -3.41
CA TRP A 139 1.95 5.84 -3.43
C TRP A 139 1.39 5.27 -2.11
N GLU A 140 0.36 5.92 -1.58
CA GLU A 140 -0.20 5.66 -0.25
C GLU A 140 -1.61 5.05 -0.33
N PRO A 141 -1.81 3.77 0.00
CA PRO A 141 -3.13 3.22 0.25
C PRO A 141 -3.61 3.64 1.65
N PHE A 142 -4.90 3.93 1.76
CA PHE A 142 -5.57 4.27 3.01
C PHE A 142 -6.92 3.56 3.12
N LEU A 143 -7.45 3.46 4.34
CA LEU A 143 -8.66 2.71 4.64
C LEU A 143 -9.85 3.62 4.91
N VAL A 144 -11.03 3.19 4.46
CA VAL A 144 -12.30 3.86 4.70
C VAL A 144 -13.27 2.90 5.39
N ARG A 145 -13.83 3.32 6.52
CA ARG A 145 -14.84 2.56 7.28
C ARG A 145 -16.19 2.64 6.59
N ASP A 146 -16.35 1.87 5.53
CA ASP A 146 -17.60 1.77 4.80
C ASP A 146 -17.87 0.31 4.44
N ARG A 147 -19.16 -0.09 4.50
CA ARG A 147 -19.62 -1.43 4.15
C ARG A 147 -19.79 -1.64 2.66
N SER A 148 -19.81 -0.57 1.89
CA SER A 148 -19.92 -0.65 0.44
C SER A 148 -18.65 -1.24 -0.16
N VAL A 149 -18.83 -1.96 -1.26
CA VAL A 149 -17.71 -2.50 -2.04
C VAL A 149 -17.18 -1.39 -2.92
N ASN A 150 -16.01 -0.85 -2.54
CA ASN A 150 -15.38 0.25 -3.26
C ASN A 150 -13.87 0.29 -3.03
N ALA A 151 -13.16 0.73 -4.07
CA ALA A 151 -11.82 1.28 -4.03
C ALA A 151 -11.77 2.43 -5.03
N PHE A 152 -10.85 3.35 -4.87
CA PHE A 152 -10.73 4.49 -5.78
C PHE A 152 -9.33 5.08 -5.75
N ALA A 153 -8.85 5.50 -6.91
CA ALA A 153 -7.65 6.29 -7.06
C ALA A 153 -7.94 7.78 -6.88
N LEU A 154 -7.01 8.50 -6.26
CA LEU A 154 -6.99 9.96 -6.17
C LEU A 154 -5.76 10.52 -6.88
N PRO A 155 -5.79 11.80 -7.28
CA PRO A 155 -4.62 12.46 -7.83
C PRO A 155 -3.41 12.33 -6.90
N GLY A 156 -2.22 12.25 -7.47
CA GLY A 156 -0.98 12.21 -6.68
C GLY A 156 -0.65 10.88 -6.00
N GLY A 157 -1.32 9.78 -6.38
CA GLY A 157 -0.95 8.42 -5.98
C GLY A 157 -1.55 7.93 -4.66
N TYR A 158 -2.68 8.46 -4.25
CA TYR A 158 -3.45 7.96 -3.11
C TYR A 158 -4.52 6.97 -3.55
N ILE A 159 -4.69 5.89 -2.81
CA ILE A 159 -5.67 4.83 -3.11
C ILE A 159 -6.56 4.57 -1.88
N GLY A 160 -7.85 4.86 -2.00
CA GLY A 160 -8.84 4.56 -0.97
C GLY A 160 -9.33 3.12 -1.07
N VAL A 161 -9.42 2.42 0.05
CA VAL A 161 -9.91 1.04 0.14
C VAL A 161 -10.99 0.97 1.20
N HIS A 162 -12.22 0.67 0.80
CA HIS A 162 -13.32 0.46 1.73
C HIS A 162 -13.18 -0.89 2.44
N LEU A 163 -13.51 -0.94 3.72
CA LEU A 163 -13.51 -2.20 4.47
C LEU A 163 -14.48 -3.22 3.87
N GLY A 164 -15.58 -2.78 3.25
CA GLY A 164 -16.52 -3.66 2.54
C GLY A 164 -15.88 -4.42 1.37
N LEU A 165 -14.92 -3.83 0.67
CA LEU A 165 -14.17 -4.52 -0.38
C LEU A 165 -13.30 -5.64 0.21
N ILE A 166 -12.53 -5.35 1.27
CA ILE A 166 -11.71 -6.37 1.95
C ILE A 166 -12.60 -7.50 2.49
N ALA A 167 -13.76 -7.14 3.08
CA ALA A 167 -14.71 -8.09 3.62
C ALA A 167 -15.35 -9.01 2.55
N MET A 168 -15.44 -8.55 1.30
CA MET A 168 -16.05 -9.28 0.19
C MET A 168 -15.07 -10.20 -0.54
N THR A 169 -13.82 -9.83 -0.67
CA THR A 169 -12.81 -10.61 -1.40
C THR A 169 -12.56 -11.96 -0.70
N ALA A 170 -12.55 -13.07 -1.46
CA ALA A 170 -12.29 -14.40 -0.92
C ALA A 170 -10.79 -14.73 -0.88
N THR A 171 -10.01 -14.08 -1.75
CA THR A 171 -8.57 -14.31 -1.85
C THR A 171 -7.80 -12.99 -1.89
N ARG A 172 -6.52 -13.08 -1.52
CA ARG A 172 -5.59 -11.96 -1.66
C ARG A 172 -5.44 -11.50 -3.11
N ASP A 173 -5.57 -12.44 -4.06
CA ASP A 173 -5.39 -12.16 -5.49
C ASP A 173 -6.57 -11.36 -6.06
N GLU A 174 -7.79 -11.60 -5.55
CA GLU A 174 -8.94 -10.76 -5.87
C GLU A 174 -8.74 -9.32 -5.40
N LEU A 175 -8.28 -9.12 -4.15
CA LEU A 175 -8.01 -7.77 -3.62
C LEU A 175 -6.85 -7.11 -4.36
N ALA A 176 -5.77 -7.86 -4.62
CA ALA A 176 -4.62 -7.36 -5.37
C ALA A 176 -4.99 -6.93 -6.80
N SER A 177 -5.96 -7.62 -7.44
CA SER A 177 -6.44 -7.24 -8.78
C SER A 177 -7.10 -5.86 -8.79
N VAL A 178 -7.91 -5.54 -7.76
CA VAL A 178 -8.52 -4.22 -7.62
C VAL A 178 -7.46 -3.16 -7.32
N LEU A 179 -6.53 -3.44 -6.40
CA LEU A 179 -5.43 -2.51 -6.09
C LEU A 179 -4.55 -2.22 -7.32
N ALA A 180 -4.28 -3.23 -8.15
CA ALA A 180 -3.52 -3.08 -9.39
C ALA A 180 -4.30 -2.27 -10.44
N HIS A 181 -5.61 -2.45 -10.53
CA HIS A 181 -6.49 -1.66 -11.39
C HIS A 181 -6.47 -0.17 -10.97
N GLU A 182 -6.66 0.12 -9.68
CA GLU A 182 -6.59 1.49 -9.16
C GLU A 182 -5.20 2.12 -9.35
N MET A 183 -4.12 1.34 -9.10
CA MET A 183 -2.76 1.77 -9.39
C MET A 183 -2.59 2.15 -10.87
N SER A 184 -3.24 1.43 -11.78
CA SER A 184 -3.15 1.69 -13.21
C SER A 184 -3.83 3.01 -13.60
N HIS A 185 -4.93 3.40 -12.94
CA HIS A 185 -5.52 4.72 -13.11
C HIS A 185 -4.55 5.84 -12.75
N VAL A 186 -3.71 5.63 -11.72
CA VAL A 186 -2.68 6.59 -11.32
C VAL A 186 -1.51 6.59 -12.30
N THR A 187 -0.95 5.42 -12.64
CA THR A 187 0.24 5.32 -13.52
C THR A 187 -0.05 5.81 -14.93
N GLN A 188 -1.27 5.56 -15.45
CA GLN A 188 -1.73 6.03 -16.76
C GLN A 188 -2.33 7.45 -16.70
N ARG A 189 -2.30 8.10 -15.53
CA ARG A 189 -2.78 9.47 -15.30
C ARG A 189 -4.21 9.72 -15.78
N HIS A 190 -5.11 8.74 -15.60
CA HIS A 190 -6.49 8.82 -16.10
C HIS A 190 -7.26 9.99 -15.51
N ILE A 191 -7.03 10.31 -14.23
CA ILE A 191 -7.66 11.45 -13.54
C ILE A 191 -7.18 12.76 -14.17
N ALA A 192 -5.86 12.91 -14.37
CA ALA A 192 -5.29 14.09 -15.00
C ALA A 192 -5.82 14.32 -16.43
N ARG A 193 -5.89 13.22 -17.22
CA ARG A 193 -6.46 13.24 -18.59
C ARG A 193 -7.94 13.62 -18.59
N SER A 194 -8.71 13.15 -17.61
CA SER A 194 -10.14 13.48 -17.46
C SER A 194 -10.33 14.95 -17.09
N ILE A 195 -9.52 15.48 -16.18
CA ILE A 195 -9.57 16.90 -15.79
C ILE A 195 -9.14 17.80 -16.95
N ALA A 196 -8.08 17.47 -17.67
CA ALA A 196 -7.62 18.24 -18.83
C ALA A 196 -8.66 18.32 -19.96
N ASN A 197 -9.43 17.25 -20.16
CA ASN A 197 -10.52 17.20 -21.14
C ASN A 197 -11.75 18.02 -20.71
N SER A 198 -11.91 18.30 -19.43
CA SER A 198 -13.00 19.10 -18.87
C SER A 198 -12.64 20.58 -18.97
N LYS A 199 -12.83 21.18 -20.14
CA LYS A 199 -12.48 22.59 -20.41
C LYS A 199 -12.92 23.52 -19.28
N LYS A 200 -11.96 24.14 -18.57
CA LYS A 200 -12.11 25.28 -17.64
C LYS A 200 -12.64 25.00 -16.22
N GLN A 201 -12.18 23.99 -15.54
CA GLN A 201 -12.49 23.85 -14.12
C GLN A 201 -11.30 24.29 -13.26
N SER A 202 -11.55 25.15 -12.24
CA SER A 202 -10.50 25.50 -11.27
C SER A 202 -10.11 24.29 -10.43
N LEU A 203 -8.88 24.24 -9.91
CA LEU A 203 -8.40 23.15 -9.03
C LEU A 203 -9.27 23.01 -7.77
N ILE A 204 -9.78 24.12 -7.25
CA ILE A 204 -10.70 24.13 -6.09
C ILE A 204 -12.00 23.42 -6.43
N SER A 205 -12.54 23.69 -7.63
CA SER A 205 -13.74 23.00 -8.12
C SER A 205 -13.50 21.50 -8.31
N ALA A 206 -12.32 21.11 -8.80
CA ALA A 206 -11.96 19.69 -8.94
C ALA A 206 -11.83 18.97 -7.57
N ALA A 207 -11.22 19.61 -6.57
CA ALA A 207 -11.15 19.06 -5.22
C ALA A 207 -12.55 18.93 -4.57
N ALA A 208 -13.36 19.98 -4.63
CA ALA A 208 -14.73 19.98 -4.11
C ALA A 208 -15.60 18.92 -4.80
N LEU A 209 -15.36 18.72 -6.09
CA LEU A 209 -15.97 17.71 -6.92
C LEU A 209 -15.68 16.30 -6.42
N ILE A 210 -14.40 15.95 -6.26
CA ILE A 210 -13.98 14.61 -5.81
C ILE A 210 -14.50 14.33 -4.41
N LEU A 211 -14.39 15.29 -3.49
CA LEU A 211 -14.92 15.18 -2.13
C LEU A 211 -16.46 15.07 -2.12
N GLY A 212 -17.15 15.81 -2.99
CA GLY A 212 -18.60 15.73 -3.14
C GLY A 212 -19.07 14.35 -3.62
N VAL A 213 -18.35 13.74 -4.57
CA VAL A 213 -18.65 12.38 -5.04
C VAL A 213 -18.39 11.33 -3.95
N LEU A 214 -17.29 11.46 -3.22
CA LEU A 214 -16.99 10.57 -2.08
C LEU A 214 -18.08 10.69 -0.99
N ALA A 215 -18.55 11.89 -0.68
CA ALA A 215 -19.66 12.11 0.25
C ALA A 215 -20.99 11.55 -0.27
N ALA A 216 -21.33 11.78 -1.55
CA ALA A 216 -22.56 11.28 -2.17
C ALA A 216 -22.61 9.76 -2.29
N SER A 217 -21.46 9.09 -2.43
CA SER A 217 -21.40 7.62 -2.45
C SER A 217 -21.79 7.00 -1.10
N ARG A 218 -21.74 7.76 0.00
CA ARG A 218 -22.04 7.34 1.38
C ARG A 218 -23.50 7.61 1.80
N SER A 219 -24.15 8.62 1.18
CA SER A 219 -25.49 9.01 1.61
C SER A 219 -26.56 8.01 1.14
N ARG A 220 -27.20 7.35 2.10
CA ARG A 220 -28.38 6.49 1.88
C ARG A 220 -29.71 7.20 2.16
N SER A 221 -29.69 8.49 2.55
CA SER A 221 -30.90 9.20 2.94
C SER A 221 -31.51 9.95 1.76
N THR A 222 -32.81 9.73 1.58
CA THR A 222 -33.67 10.51 0.66
C THR A 222 -33.77 11.99 1.04
N ASP A 223 -33.37 12.39 2.24
CA ASP A 223 -33.34 13.79 2.70
C ASP A 223 -32.16 14.58 2.09
N ALA A 224 -31.13 13.90 1.60
CA ALA A 224 -30.13 14.50 0.72
C ALA A 224 -30.74 14.94 -0.64
N ALA A 225 -31.93 14.47 -0.97
CA ALA A 225 -32.67 14.89 -2.17
C ALA A 225 -33.13 16.38 -2.11
N ASN A 226 -33.22 16.99 -0.93
CA ASN A 226 -33.48 18.41 -0.79
C ASN A 226 -32.22 19.29 -0.91
N ALA A 227 -31.03 18.70 -0.87
CA ALA A 227 -29.80 19.27 -1.38
C ALA A 227 -29.71 19.23 -2.92
N VAL A 228 -30.80 18.91 -3.59
CA VAL A 228 -30.99 18.60 -5.03
C VAL A 228 -30.85 19.81 -5.97
N ILE A 229 -30.72 21.02 -5.46
CA ILE A 229 -30.23 22.10 -6.31
C ILE A 229 -28.74 21.90 -6.65
N THR A 230 -28.03 21.14 -5.82
CA THR A 230 -26.69 20.58 -6.11
C THR A 230 -26.73 19.21 -6.81
N GLY A 231 -27.85 18.52 -6.85
CA GLY A 231 -27.94 17.16 -7.41
C GLY A 231 -27.71 17.07 -8.92
N SER A 232 -28.07 18.10 -9.69
CA SER A 232 -27.73 18.15 -11.11
C SER A 232 -26.23 18.38 -11.33
N GLN A 233 -25.57 19.11 -10.45
CA GLN A 233 -24.11 19.26 -10.45
C GLN A 233 -23.44 17.95 -9.97
N ALA A 234 -23.93 17.32 -8.91
CA ALA A 234 -23.40 16.04 -8.42
C ALA A 234 -23.53 14.91 -9.46
N ALA A 235 -24.64 14.86 -10.22
CA ALA A 235 -24.80 13.89 -11.30
C ALA A 235 -23.90 14.19 -12.51
N ALA A 236 -23.69 15.47 -12.85
CA ALA A 236 -22.74 15.86 -13.89
C ALA A 236 -21.30 15.57 -13.47
N ILE A 237 -21.02 15.68 -12.20
CA ILE A 237 -19.77 15.36 -11.50
C ILE A 237 -19.52 13.86 -11.53
N GLN A 238 -20.49 13.03 -11.18
CA GLN A 238 -20.40 11.58 -11.28
C GLN A 238 -20.13 11.15 -12.73
N GLY A 239 -20.73 11.80 -13.70
CA GLY A 239 -20.46 11.57 -15.12
C GLY A 239 -19.04 11.97 -15.54
N GLN A 240 -18.40 12.91 -14.87
CA GLN A 240 -17.02 13.34 -15.15
C GLN A 240 -15.95 12.45 -14.49
N LEU A 241 -16.29 11.77 -13.39
CA LEU A 241 -15.41 10.79 -12.75
C LEU A 241 -15.62 9.36 -13.30
N ASN A 242 -16.60 9.15 -14.16
CA ASN A 242 -16.70 7.90 -14.92
C ASN A 242 -15.57 7.88 -15.93
N PHE A 243 -14.59 7.02 -15.69
CA PHE A 243 -13.53 6.76 -16.65
C PHE A 243 -14.13 6.26 -17.96
N SER A 244 -13.56 6.69 -19.08
CA SER A 244 -14.01 6.17 -20.37
C SER A 244 -13.80 4.67 -20.47
N ARG A 245 -14.58 3.98 -21.31
CA ARG A 245 -14.40 2.54 -21.52
C ARG A 245 -12.98 2.16 -21.96
N ASP A 246 -12.31 3.06 -22.66
CA ASP A 246 -10.94 2.85 -23.11
C ASP A 246 -9.96 2.96 -21.92
N MET A 247 -10.16 3.90 -21.01
CA MET A 247 -9.38 4.01 -19.77
C MET A 247 -9.58 2.78 -18.88
N GLU A 248 -10.81 2.25 -18.79
CA GLU A 248 -11.08 1.01 -18.04
C GLU A 248 -10.35 -0.20 -18.66
N ARG A 249 -10.38 -0.37 -19.99
CA ARG A 249 -9.64 -1.44 -20.67
C ARG A 249 -8.13 -1.27 -20.51
N GLU A 250 -7.63 -0.03 -20.53
CA GLU A 250 -6.22 0.27 -20.31
C GLU A 250 -5.82 -0.11 -18.86
N ALA A 251 -6.62 0.28 -17.86
CA ALA A 251 -6.40 -0.06 -16.47
C ALA A 251 -6.45 -1.58 -16.22
N ASP A 252 -7.40 -2.30 -16.83
CA ASP A 252 -7.46 -3.75 -16.76
C ASP A 252 -6.22 -4.42 -17.35
N ARG A 253 -5.75 -3.96 -18.51
CA ARG A 253 -4.58 -4.52 -19.18
C ARG A 253 -3.30 -4.29 -18.40
N VAL A 254 -3.08 -3.06 -17.97
CA VAL A 254 -1.89 -2.67 -17.19
C VAL A 254 -1.93 -3.33 -15.81
N GLY A 255 -3.08 -3.26 -15.11
CA GLY A 255 -3.27 -3.85 -13.79
C GLY A 255 -3.08 -5.36 -13.78
N PHE A 256 -3.62 -6.07 -14.79
CA PHE A 256 -3.38 -7.50 -14.97
C PHE A 256 -1.89 -7.81 -15.12
N SER A 257 -1.19 -7.03 -15.92
CA SER A 257 0.24 -7.24 -16.16
C SER A 257 1.07 -6.93 -14.91
N VAL A 258 0.72 -5.90 -14.14
CA VAL A 258 1.38 -5.54 -12.88
C VAL A 258 1.15 -6.62 -11.83
N MET A 259 -0.12 -7.07 -11.62
CA MET A 259 -0.42 -8.08 -10.59
C MET A 259 0.26 -9.42 -10.87
N THR A 260 0.28 -9.86 -12.12
CA THR A 260 0.95 -11.12 -12.49
C THR A 260 2.47 -11.02 -12.36
N SER A 261 3.07 -9.88 -12.71
CA SER A 261 4.50 -9.63 -12.49
C SER A 261 4.86 -9.54 -11.00
N ALA A 262 3.93 -9.12 -10.15
CA ALA A 262 4.07 -9.10 -8.69
C ALA A 262 3.89 -10.48 -8.04
N GLY A 263 3.62 -11.53 -8.82
CA GLY A 263 3.45 -12.90 -8.34
C GLY A 263 2.04 -13.25 -7.84
N PHE A 264 1.04 -12.41 -8.13
CA PHE A 264 -0.36 -12.74 -7.85
C PHE A 264 -0.95 -13.61 -8.96
N SER A 265 -1.96 -14.42 -8.60
CA SER A 265 -2.60 -15.33 -9.55
C SER A 265 -3.33 -14.57 -10.66
N ALA A 266 -3.08 -14.96 -11.90
CA ALA A 266 -3.75 -14.41 -13.08
C ALA A 266 -5.29 -14.57 -13.02
N GLY A 267 -5.80 -15.59 -12.32
CA GLY A 267 -7.24 -15.81 -12.14
C GLY A 267 -7.92 -14.80 -11.20
N GLY A 268 -7.16 -14.07 -10.37
CA GLY A 268 -7.71 -13.18 -9.35
C GLY A 268 -8.61 -12.07 -9.93
N MET A 269 -8.21 -11.45 -11.04
CA MET A 269 -9.00 -10.39 -11.69
C MET A 269 -10.32 -10.94 -12.27
N ALA A 270 -10.28 -12.09 -12.94
CA ALA A 270 -11.49 -12.71 -13.50
C ALA A 270 -12.45 -13.12 -12.36
N ALA A 271 -11.95 -13.75 -11.30
CA ALA A 271 -12.74 -14.15 -10.15
C ALA A 271 -13.38 -12.94 -9.45
N MET A 272 -12.64 -11.82 -9.32
CA MET A 272 -13.18 -10.59 -8.75
C MET A 272 -14.29 -9.99 -9.59
N PHE A 273 -14.13 -9.94 -10.91
CA PHE A 273 -15.15 -9.43 -11.83
C PHE A 273 -16.42 -10.28 -11.80
N GLU A 274 -16.30 -11.61 -11.80
CA GLU A 274 -17.44 -12.53 -11.67
C GLU A 274 -18.20 -12.34 -10.37
N LYS A 275 -17.45 -12.14 -9.28
CA LYS A 275 -18.01 -11.87 -7.95
C LYS A 275 -18.77 -10.54 -7.92
N LEU A 276 -18.19 -9.48 -8.49
CA LEU A 276 -18.84 -8.17 -8.61
C LEU A 276 -20.09 -8.24 -9.48
N ASP A 277 -20.05 -8.92 -10.62
CA ASP A 277 -21.21 -9.11 -11.49
C ASP A 277 -22.34 -9.87 -10.79
N THR A 278 -22.01 -10.98 -10.14
CA THR A 278 -22.98 -11.78 -9.39
C THR A 278 -23.60 -11.00 -8.24
N ALA A 279 -22.78 -10.32 -7.44
CA ALA A 279 -23.25 -9.58 -6.26
C ALA A 279 -24.08 -8.35 -6.64
N SER A 280 -23.74 -7.67 -7.77
CA SER A 280 -24.50 -6.50 -8.24
C SER A 280 -25.91 -6.85 -8.72
N ARG A 281 -26.11 -8.04 -9.31
CA ARG A 281 -27.42 -8.49 -9.79
C ARG A 281 -28.46 -8.68 -8.68
N PHE A 282 -28.00 -8.94 -7.45
CA PHE A 282 -28.86 -9.16 -6.28
C PHE A 282 -29.03 -7.93 -5.40
N ASN A 283 -28.44 -6.78 -5.77
CA ASN A 283 -28.39 -5.61 -4.90
C ASN A 283 -28.64 -4.29 -5.65
N ASP A 284 -29.90 -3.99 -5.95
CA ASP A 284 -30.33 -2.74 -6.58
C ASP A 284 -30.17 -1.51 -5.66
N ALA A 285 -29.84 -1.70 -4.38
CA ALA A 285 -29.81 -0.64 -3.36
C ALA A 285 -28.48 0.17 -3.32
N GLY A 286 -27.64 0.11 -4.36
CA GLY A 286 -26.44 0.94 -4.46
C GLY A 286 -25.26 0.51 -3.56
N GLY A 287 -25.20 -0.75 -3.14
CA GLY A 287 -24.11 -1.32 -2.32
C GLY A 287 -22.75 -1.46 -3.03
N PHE A 288 -22.69 -1.14 -4.32
CA PHE A 288 -21.49 -1.26 -5.14
C PHE A 288 -21.12 0.06 -5.85
N PRO A 289 -20.68 1.09 -5.10
CA PRO A 289 -20.22 2.34 -5.70
C PRO A 289 -19.08 2.13 -6.71
N TYR A 290 -18.25 1.12 -6.51
CA TYR A 290 -17.18 0.71 -7.43
C TYR A 290 -17.68 0.55 -8.86
N LEU A 291 -18.80 -0.15 -9.08
CA LEU A 291 -19.35 -0.39 -10.41
C LEU A 291 -19.97 0.87 -11.07
N ARG A 292 -20.20 1.93 -10.30
CA ARG A 292 -20.64 3.21 -10.86
C ARG A 292 -19.51 4.00 -11.47
N SER A 293 -18.34 4.00 -10.84
CA SER A 293 -17.12 4.63 -11.36
C SER A 293 -16.39 3.75 -12.38
N HIS A 294 -16.48 2.42 -12.23
CA HIS A 294 -15.83 1.39 -13.07
C HIS A 294 -16.88 0.43 -13.64
N PRO A 295 -17.63 0.81 -14.68
CA PRO A 295 -18.68 -0.04 -15.23
C PRO A 295 -18.12 -1.38 -15.71
N LEU A 296 -18.69 -2.46 -15.17
CA LEU A 296 -18.28 -3.81 -15.55
C LEU A 296 -19.14 -4.28 -16.74
N THR A 297 -18.47 -4.60 -17.83
CA THR A 297 -19.11 -5.13 -19.05
C THR A 297 -18.78 -6.60 -19.22
N THR A 298 -19.65 -7.33 -19.93
CA THR A 298 -19.40 -8.73 -20.31
C THR A 298 -18.08 -8.90 -21.09
N GLU A 299 -17.71 -7.87 -21.85
CA GLU A 299 -16.43 -7.82 -22.58
C GLU A 299 -15.24 -7.81 -21.63
N ARG A 300 -15.23 -6.94 -20.58
CA ARG A 300 -14.15 -6.90 -19.58
C ARG A 300 -13.98 -8.22 -18.84
N ILE A 301 -15.10 -8.87 -18.48
CA ILE A 301 -15.08 -10.20 -17.85
C ILE A 301 -14.47 -11.23 -18.81
N GLY A 302 -14.90 -11.23 -20.09
CA GLY A 302 -14.39 -12.11 -21.12
C GLY A 302 -12.89 -11.95 -21.38
N GLU A 303 -12.41 -10.70 -21.46
CA GLU A 303 -11.00 -10.38 -21.62
C GLU A 303 -10.16 -10.81 -20.41
N ALA A 304 -10.63 -10.60 -19.18
CA ALA A 304 -9.93 -11.03 -17.98
C ALA A 304 -9.76 -12.55 -17.94
N ARG A 305 -10.81 -13.31 -18.30
CA ARG A 305 -10.74 -14.77 -18.45
C ARG A 305 -9.76 -15.22 -19.54
N ALA A 306 -9.79 -14.58 -20.70
CA ALA A 306 -8.90 -14.91 -21.81
C ALA A 306 -7.44 -14.67 -21.45
N ARG A 307 -7.12 -13.55 -20.79
CA ARG A 307 -5.76 -13.25 -20.30
C ARG A 307 -5.31 -14.27 -19.24
N ALA A 308 -6.18 -14.65 -18.28
CA ALA A 308 -5.88 -15.67 -17.28
C ALA A 308 -5.60 -17.02 -17.93
N GLY A 309 -6.41 -17.44 -18.94
CA GLY A 309 -6.22 -18.66 -19.70
C GLY A 309 -4.92 -18.68 -20.50
N SER A 310 -4.51 -17.56 -21.10
CA SER A 310 -3.27 -17.47 -21.88
C SER A 310 -2.02 -17.67 -21.02
N VAL A 311 -2.01 -17.15 -19.79
CA VAL A 311 -0.90 -17.34 -18.83
C VAL A 311 -0.83 -18.80 -18.38
N SER A 312 -1.97 -19.44 -18.11
CA SER A 312 -2.03 -20.84 -17.69
C SER A 312 -1.64 -21.81 -18.82
N GLY A 313 -1.92 -21.46 -20.09
CA GLY A 313 -1.63 -22.30 -21.27
C GLY A 313 -0.20 -22.20 -21.80
N SER A 314 0.56 -21.18 -21.44
CA SER A 314 1.91 -20.92 -21.99
C SER A 314 3.04 -21.78 -21.41
N GLY A 315 2.74 -22.76 -20.55
CA GLY A 315 3.73 -23.75 -20.08
C GLY A 315 4.93 -23.21 -19.30
N LEU A 316 5.04 -21.91 -19.11
CA LEU A 316 6.07 -21.23 -18.31
C LEU A 316 5.68 -21.09 -16.82
N GLY A 317 4.48 -21.49 -16.45
CA GLY A 317 4.07 -21.71 -15.08
C GLY A 317 4.53 -23.09 -14.67
N SER A 318 5.66 -23.20 -14.00
CA SER A 318 6.18 -24.40 -13.34
C SER A 318 5.07 -25.24 -12.76
N GLY A 319 5.08 -26.55 -13.09
CA GLY A 319 4.12 -27.56 -12.71
C GLY A 319 3.70 -27.53 -11.24
N PHE A 320 2.62 -26.87 -10.97
CA PHE A 320 1.84 -27.13 -9.76
C PHE A 320 0.86 -28.26 -10.10
N SER A 321 1.38 -29.48 -9.95
CA SER A 321 0.57 -30.68 -9.85
C SER A 321 -0.46 -30.44 -8.74
N ALA A 322 -1.74 -30.73 -9.02
CA ALA A 322 -2.83 -30.72 -8.06
C ALA A 322 -2.73 -31.89 -7.07
N THR A 323 -1.59 -32.02 -6.40
CA THR A 323 -1.46 -32.82 -5.18
C THR A 323 -1.86 -31.90 -4.02
N GLU A 324 -2.72 -32.39 -3.12
CA GLU A 324 -3.17 -31.77 -1.86
C GLU A 324 -2.10 -30.89 -1.21
N GLN A 325 -1.86 -29.72 -1.75
CA GLN A 325 -1.00 -28.74 -1.12
C GLN A 325 -1.82 -28.03 -0.08
N ALA A 326 -1.31 -28.06 1.17
CA ALA A 326 -1.78 -27.17 2.21
C ALA A 326 -1.99 -25.77 1.60
N ALA A 327 -3.17 -25.18 1.85
CA ALA A 327 -3.52 -23.86 1.35
C ALA A 327 -2.32 -22.90 1.52
N PRO A 328 -1.97 -22.11 0.49
CA PRO A 328 -0.80 -21.25 0.58
C PRO A 328 -0.87 -20.39 1.84
N PRO A 329 0.25 -20.17 2.53
CA PRO A 329 0.32 -19.51 3.84
C PRO A 329 -0.40 -18.15 3.89
N THR A 330 -0.50 -17.48 2.77
CA THR A 330 -1.19 -16.20 2.58
C THR A 330 -2.71 -16.24 2.73
N VAL A 331 -3.34 -17.44 2.73
CA VAL A 331 -4.79 -17.59 2.91
C VAL A 331 -5.20 -17.28 4.35
N LEU A 332 -4.37 -17.63 5.33
CA LEU A 332 -4.65 -17.34 6.75
C LEU A 332 -4.64 -15.84 7.03
N GLU A 333 -3.63 -15.12 6.52
CA GLU A 333 -3.53 -13.68 6.69
C GLU A 333 -4.72 -12.95 6.05
N HIS A 334 -5.12 -13.36 4.83
CA HIS A 334 -6.29 -12.79 4.16
C HIS A 334 -7.57 -13.01 4.96
N SER A 335 -7.81 -14.22 5.47
CA SER A 335 -8.99 -14.53 6.29
C SER A 335 -9.04 -13.71 7.58
N LEU A 336 -7.90 -13.47 8.22
CA LEU A 336 -7.83 -12.60 9.41
C LEU A 336 -8.13 -11.13 9.07
N ALA A 337 -7.57 -10.62 7.97
CA ALA A 337 -7.86 -9.28 7.49
C ALA A 337 -9.35 -9.14 7.11
N GLN A 338 -9.91 -10.13 6.42
CA GLN A 338 -11.33 -10.18 6.06
C GLN A 338 -12.23 -10.19 7.32
N ALA A 339 -11.90 -11.02 8.31
CA ALA A 339 -12.62 -11.12 9.57
C ALA A 339 -12.62 -9.77 10.32
N ARG A 340 -11.43 -9.12 10.40
CA ARG A 340 -11.28 -7.82 11.02
C ARG A 340 -12.05 -6.72 10.28
N ALA A 341 -11.98 -6.70 8.96
CA ALA A 341 -12.72 -5.75 8.13
C ALA A 341 -14.24 -5.90 8.31
N ARG A 342 -14.76 -7.14 8.33
CA ARG A 342 -16.17 -7.45 8.56
C ARG A 342 -16.68 -6.92 9.89
N VAL A 343 -15.89 -6.96 10.94
CA VAL A 343 -16.27 -6.43 12.26
C VAL A 343 -16.16 -4.90 12.29
N LEU A 344 -15.05 -4.34 11.77
CA LEU A 344 -14.77 -2.92 11.88
C LEU A 344 -15.57 -2.03 10.92
N MET A 345 -16.07 -2.58 9.79
CA MET A 345 -16.92 -1.82 8.85
C MET A 345 -18.27 -1.43 9.43
N ASP A 346 -18.73 -2.11 10.49
CA ASP A 346 -19.98 -1.79 11.18
C ASP A 346 -19.88 -2.18 12.65
N THR A 347 -19.58 -1.21 13.50
CA THR A 347 -19.41 -1.39 14.95
C THR A 347 -20.69 -1.18 15.78
N ARG A 348 -21.87 -1.11 15.15
CA ARG A 348 -23.13 -1.06 15.85
C ARG A 348 -23.37 -2.37 16.60
N VAL A 349 -24.04 -2.26 17.75
CA VAL A 349 -24.24 -3.40 18.66
C VAL A 349 -24.87 -4.61 17.98
N ASP A 350 -25.90 -4.38 17.12
CA ASP A 350 -26.57 -5.44 16.39
C ASP A 350 -25.66 -6.16 15.38
N ALA A 351 -24.76 -5.43 14.73
CA ALA A 351 -23.75 -5.98 13.83
C ALA A 351 -22.69 -6.77 14.60
N LEU A 352 -22.17 -6.21 15.70
CA LEU A 352 -21.21 -6.91 16.56
C LEU A 352 -21.79 -8.20 17.15
N ARG A 353 -23.06 -8.20 17.57
CA ARG A 353 -23.76 -9.40 18.08
C ARG A 353 -23.81 -10.53 17.05
N ARG A 354 -23.98 -10.22 15.77
CA ARG A 354 -23.96 -11.25 14.70
C ARG A 354 -22.59 -11.92 14.59
N TRP A 355 -21.51 -11.15 14.64
CA TRP A 355 -20.15 -11.72 14.60
C TRP A 355 -19.81 -12.45 15.90
N GLN A 356 -20.22 -11.93 17.04
CA GLN A 356 -20.05 -12.58 18.33
C GLN A 356 -20.72 -13.97 18.37
N ALA A 357 -21.89 -14.14 17.77
CA ALA A 357 -22.66 -15.38 17.77
C ALA A 357 -21.90 -16.56 17.12
N LEU A 358 -20.81 -16.33 16.40
CA LEU A 358 -19.96 -17.39 15.86
C LEU A 358 -19.26 -18.22 16.97
N ASP A 359 -19.20 -17.72 18.22
CA ASP A 359 -18.68 -18.47 19.37
C ASP A 359 -19.57 -19.64 19.78
N SER A 360 -20.86 -19.61 19.41
CA SER A 360 -21.84 -20.66 19.72
C SER A 360 -21.79 -21.84 18.77
N GLN A 361 -21.08 -21.74 17.64
CA GLN A 361 -20.88 -22.86 16.73
C GLN A 361 -20.13 -23.99 17.44
N THR A 362 -20.67 -25.20 17.36
CA THR A 362 -20.03 -26.41 17.88
C THR A 362 -18.93 -26.91 16.95
N ASP A 363 -18.07 -27.80 17.43
CA ASP A 363 -17.04 -28.41 16.59
C ASP A 363 -17.65 -29.24 15.45
N ALA A 364 -18.86 -29.79 15.64
CA ALA A 364 -19.61 -30.48 14.60
C ALA A 364 -20.08 -29.51 13.50
N ASP A 365 -20.54 -28.30 13.87
CA ASP A 365 -20.99 -27.28 12.91
C ASP A 365 -19.85 -26.77 12.00
N ILE A 366 -18.63 -26.78 12.51
CA ILE A 366 -17.44 -26.30 11.80
C ILE A 366 -16.54 -27.40 11.26
N ALA A 367 -16.88 -28.68 11.46
CA ALA A 367 -15.99 -29.81 11.12
C ALA A 367 -15.54 -29.80 9.66
N GLY A 368 -16.44 -29.47 8.73
CA GLY A 368 -16.17 -29.39 7.29
C GLY A 368 -15.58 -28.06 6.81
N GLN A 369 -15.47 -27.04 7.67
CA GLN A 369 -14.94 -25.74 7.25
C GLN A 369 -13.40 -25.79 7.12
N PRO A 370 -12.83 -25.08 6.13
CA PRO A 370 -11.37 -24.94 6.00
C PRO A 370 -10.76 -24.21 7.22
N LEU A 371 -9.47 -24.49 7.49
CA LEU A 371 -8.75 -23.90 8.62
C LEU A 371 -8.82 -22.36 8.65
N HIS A 372 -8.66 -21.72 7.50
CA HIS A 372 -8.66 -20.27 7.40
C HIS A 372 -10.03 -19.65 7.75
N GLU A 373 -11.14 -20.29 7.38
CA GLU A 373 -12.49 -19.85 7.78
C GLU A 373 -12.71 -20.01 9.28
N LYS A 374 -12.34 -21.17 9.86
CA LYS A 374 -12.41 -21.40 11.30
C LYS A 374 -11.67 -20.34 12.09
N LEU A 375 -10.43 -20.05 11.66
CA LEU A 375 -9.60 -19.05 12.30
C LEU A 375 -10.18 -17.64 12.14
N GLY A 376 -10.63 -17.26 10.94
CA GLY A 376 -11.29 -15.99 10.68
C GLY A 376 -12.55 -15.79 11.53
N ASN A 377 -13.41 -16.80 11.61
CA ASN A 377 -14.63 -16.78 12.41
C ASN A 377 -14.34 -16.64 13.91
N ALA A 378 -13.33 -17.37 14.42
CA ALA A 378 -12.92 -17.26 15.82
C ALA A 378 -12.38 -15.84 16.13
N CYS A 379 -11.58 -15.27 15.25
CA CYS A 379 -11.04 -13.92 15.42
C CYS A 379 -12.11 -12.83 15.26
N ALA A 380 -13.08 -12.98 14.33
CA ALA A 380 -14.20 -12.06 14.21
C ALA A 380 -15.04 -12.04 15.49
N SER A 381 -15.36 -13.23 16.04
CA SER A 381 -16.10 -13.35 17.28
C SER A 381 -15.33 -12.78 18.48
N ALA A 382 -14.02 -13.04 18.56
CA ALA A 382 -13.17 -12.49 19.61
C ALA A 382 -13.12 -10.96 19.57
N LEU A 383 -12.92 -10.37 18.40
CA LEU A 383 -12.89 -8.92 18.22
C LEU A 383 -14.26 -8.29 18.55
N ALA A 384 -15.35 -8.86 18.05
CA ALA A 384 -16.70 -8.36 18.33
C ALA A 384 -17.03 -8.44 19.83
N SER A 385 -16.66 -9.54 20.50
CA SER A 385 -16.84 -9.71 21.95
C SER A 385 -15.98 -8.73 22.75
N THR A 386 -14.76 -8.45 22.31
CA THR A 386 -13.87 -7.44 22.90
C THR A 386 -14.49 -6.04 22.82
N LEU A 387 -15.01 -5.65 21.64
CA LEU A 387 -15.67 -4.37 21.44
C LEU A 387 -16.98 -4.23 22.24
N LEU A 388 -17.68 -5.33 22.47
CA LEU A 388 -18.87 -5.40 23.33
C LEU A 388 -18.52 -5.50 24.83
N ARG A 389 -17.23 -5.62 25.18
CA ARG A 389 -16.73 -5.85 26.55
C ARG A 389 -17.28 -7.13 27.20
N GLU A 390 -17.58 -8.14 26.39
CA GLU A 390 -18.03 -9.45 26.86
C GLU A 390 -16.85 -10.42 26.96
N TRP A 391 -16.03 -10.24 28.00
CA TRP A 391 -14.71 -10.85 28.16
C TRP A 391 -14.72 -12.37 28.14
N ALA A 392 -15.69 -13.01 28.78
CA ALA A 392 -15.79 -14.48 28.79
C ALA A 392 -15.98 -15.06 27.36
N ARG A 393 -16.74 -14.37 26.52
CA ARG A 393 -16.95 -14.77 25.13
C ARG A 393 -15.72 -14.45 24.27
N ALA A 394 -15.07 -13.32 24.53
CA ALA A 394 -13.80 -12.99 23.88
C ALA A 394 -12.74 -14.07 24.17
N ASP A 395 -12.59 -14.48 25.44
CA ASP A 395 -11.64 -15.52 25.85
C ASP A 395 -11.95 -16.86 25.20
N LYS A 396 -13.22 -17.28 25.16
CA LYS A 396 -13.65 -18.51 24.48
C LYS A 396 -13.21 -18.53 23.02
N SER A 397 -13.43 -17.44 22.30
CA SER A 397 -13.08 -17.33 20.88
C SER A 397 -11.57 -17.22 20.66
N LEU A 398 -10.84 -16.52 21.54
CA LEU A 398 -9.37 -16.45 21.51
C LEU A 398 -8.73 -17.81 21.79
N LEU A 399 -9.23 -18.56 22.78
CA LEU A 399 -8.76 -19.92 23.06
C LEU A 399 -8.97 -20.85 21.86
N ARG A 400 -10.12 -20.72 21.17
CA ARG A 400 -10.38 -21.46 19.92
C ARG A 400 -9.36 -21.08 18.83
N ALA A 401 -9.11 -19.80 18.62
CA ALA A 401 -8.12 -19.34 17.65
C ALA A 401 -6.71 -19.86 17.97
N GLN A 402 -6.30 -19.81 19.23
CA GLN A 402 -5.00 -20.34 19.69
C GLN A 402 -4.91 -21.87 19.52
N ALA A 403 -5.97 -22.61 19.83
CA ALA A 403 -6.02 -24.05 19.61
C ALA A 403 -5.86 -24.40 18.12
N LEU A 404 -6.52 -23.66 17.21
CA LEU A 404 -6.36 -23.85 15.77
C LEU A 404 -4.90 -23.67 15.32
N ILE A 405 -4.18 -22.68 15.88
CA ILE A 405 -2.77 -22.45 15.61
C ILE A 405 -1.94 -23.64 16.15
N GLN A 406 -2.15 -24.00 17.41
CA GLN A 406 -1.38 -25.03 18.10
C GLN A 406 -1.51 -26.42 17.45
N PHE A 407 -2.73 -26.77 17.01
CA PHE A 407 -2.98 -28.09 16.39
C PHE A 407 -2.65 -28.15 14.89
N ASN A 408 -2.27 -27.03 14.27
CA ASN A 408 -1.90 -26.96 12.85
C ASN A 408 -0.52 -26.32 12.64
N PRO A 409 0.55 -26.75 13.34
CA PRO A 409 1.83 -26.04 13.34
C PRO A 409 2.47 -25.98 11.95
N ARG A 410 2.24 -27.00 11.07
CA ARG A 410 2.77 -26.97 9.70
C ARG A 410 2.15 -25.89 8.83
N ALA A 411 0.85 -25.63 8.98
CA ALA A 411 0.15 -24.57 8.23
C ALA A 411 0.67 -23.17 8.65
N PHE A 412 1.03 -23.00 9.92
CA PHE A 412 1.55 -21.75 10.46
C PHE A 412 3.06 -21.60 10.31
N ALA A 413 3.84 -22.68 10.34
CA ALA A 413 5.29 -22.62 10.10
C ALA A 413 5.64 -22.24 8.66
N GLN A 414 4.77 -22.56 7.70
CA GLN A 414 4.87 -22.14 6.31
C GLN A 414 4.18 -20.79 6.06
N ALA A 415 3.25 -20.41 6.95
CA ALA A 415 2.61 -19.12 6.91
C ALA A 415 3.61 -18.06 7.34
N ASP A 416 3.53 -16.91 6.73
CA ASP A 416 4.15 -15.71 7.26
C ASP A 416 3.76 -15.58 8.74
N SER A 417 4.73 -15.36 9.62
CA SER A 417 4.55 -15.10 11.06
C SER A 417 3.51 -14.01 11.38
N ARG A 418 3.04 -13.28 10.37
CA ARG A 418 2.00 -12.25 10.47
C ARG A 418 0.65 -12.78 10.94
N ALA A 419 0.25 -13.99 10.54
CA ALA A 419 -1.03 -14.55 10.97
C ALA A 419 -1.05 -14.86 12.48
N GLU A 420 0.00 -15.50 13.00
CA GLU A 420 0.12 -15.73 14.44
C GLU A 420 0.21 -14.42 15.23
N ARG A 421 1.00 -13.48 14.73
CA ARG A 421 1.15 -12.13 15.31
C ARG A 421 -0.19 -11.38 15.35
N ALA A 422 -1.03 -11.49 14.30
CA ALA A 422 -2.34 -10.85 14.29
C ALA A 422 -3.27 -11.40 15.37
N VAL A 423 -3.25 -12.72 15.62
CA VAL A 423 -4.00 -13.33 16.72
C VAL A 423 -3.47 -12.91 18.08
N ALA A 424 -2.14 -12.86 18.24
CA ALA A 424 -1.51 -12.36 19.48
C ALA A 424 -1.84 -10.89 19.74
N LEU A 425 -1.82 -10.03 18.72
CA LEU A 425 -2.21 -8.63 18.84
C LEU A 425 -3.69 -8.45 19.23
N LEU A 426 -4.60 -9.26 18.68
CA LEU A 426 -6.00 -9.27 19.10
C LEU A 426 -6.15 -9.73 20.55
N HIS A 427 -5.39 -10.74 20.96
CA HIS A 427 -5.38 -11.20 22.36
C HIS A 427 -4.83 -10.11 23.29
N ALA A 428 -3.70 -9.49 22.97
CA ALA A 428 -3.14 -8.38 23.73
C ALA A 428 -4.12 -7.19 23.81
N GLN A 429 -4.79 -6.86 22.70
CA GLN A 429 -5.85 -5.85 22.67
C GLN A 429 -6.97 -6.17 23.67
N SER A 430 -7.50 -7.41 23.64
CA SER A 430 -8.57 -7.84 24.55
C SER A 430 -8.15 -7.77 26.02
N GLN A 431 -6.91 -8.17 26.34
CA GLN A 431 -6.38 -8.09 27.70
C GLN A 431 -6.20 -6.63 28.16
N LEU A 432 -5.71 -5.77 27.28
CA LEU A 432 -5.51 -4.35 27.57
C LEU A 432 -6.84 -3.62 27.81
N GLU A 433 -7.86 -3.86 26.96
CA GLU A 433 -9.18 -3.23 27.07
C GLU A 433 -9.92 -3.58 28.38
N ARG A 434 -9.62 -4.74 28.98
CA ARG A 434 -10.17 -5.13 30.28
C ARG A 434 -9.30 -4.72 31.47
N GLY A 435 -8.16 -4.02 31.23
CA GLY A 435 -7.23 -3.58 32.28
C GLY A 435 -6.23 -4.66 32.73
N ASN A 436 -6.13 -5.80 32.06
CA ASN A 436 -5.19 -6.86 32.39
C ASN A 436 -3.84 -6.65 31.68
N THR A 437 -3.18 -5.56 32.03
CA THR A 437 -1.94 -5.09 31.37
C THR A 437 -0.81 -6.10 31.46
N ALA A 438 -0.64 -6.79 32.60
CA ALA A 438 0.40 -7.80 32.78
C ALA A 438 0.27 -8.95 31.75
N ARG A 439 -0.97 -9.41 31.53
CA ARG A 439 -1.22 -10.47 30.54
C ARG A 439 -1.03 -9.96 29.10
N ALA A 440 -1.38 -8.71 28.82
CA ALA A 440 -1.12 -8.12 27.50
C ALA A 440 0.39 -8.07 27.21
N VAL A 441 1.23 -7.76 28.21
CA VAL A 441 2.70 -7.84 28.11
C VAL A 441 3.15 -9.24 27.74
N GLU A 442 2.75 -10.26 28.52
CA GLU A 442 3.15 -11.66 28.29
C GLU A 442 2.83 -12.15 26.86
N VAL A 443 1.64 -11.77 26.36
CA VAL A 443 1.18 -12.16 25.03
C VAL A 443 1.99 -11.50 23.93
N LEU A 444 2.42 -10.24 24.12
CA LEU A 444 3.09 -9.46 23.09
C LEU A 444 4.63 -9.64 23.10
N GLU A 445 5.21 -9.98 24.25
CA GLU A 445 6.67 -10.07 24.45
C GLU A 445 7.43 -10.89 23.39
N PRO A 446 6.94 -12.07 22.92
CA PRO A 446 7.63 -12.82 21.88
C PRO A 446 7.81 -12.05 20.56
N TYR A 447 6.88 -11.13 20.26
CA TYR A 447 6.88 -10.33 19.04
C TYR A 447 7.65 -9.01 19.18
N GLU A 448 7.82 -8.51 20.40
CA GLU A 448 8.66 -7.34 20.70
C GLU A 448 10.15 -7.69 20.60
N SER A 449 10.54 -8.88 21.08
CA SER A 449 11.94 -9.32 21.16
C SER A 449 12.53 -9.72 19.81
N SER A 450 11.71 -10.16 18.86
CA SER A 450 12.14 -10.57 17.52
C SER A 450 12.44 -9.39 16.57
N VAL A 451 12.32 -8.17 17.06
CA VAL A 451 12.53 -6.97 16.26
C VAL A 451 14.02 -6.67 16.15
N ALA A 452 14.68 -7.35 15.21
CA ALA A 452 15.91 -6.81 14.62
C ALA A 452 15.54 -5.46 13.98
N ALA A 453 16.21 -4.40 14.36
CA ALA A 453 15.89 -2.98 14.23
C ALA A 453 15.49 -2.44 12.82
N VAL A 454 15.39 -3.27 11.81
CA VAL A 454 15.13 -2.87 10.40
C VAL A 454 13.70 -3.21 9.94
N ASN A 455 12.98 -4.14 10.60
CA ASN A 455 11.65 -4.59 10.19
C ASN A 455 10.62 -4.58 11.33
N THR A 456 10.53 -3.46 12.06
CA THR A 456 9.55 -3.33 13.14
C THR A 456 8.14 -3.31 12.56
N SER A 457 7.29 -4.27 12.99
CA SER A 457 5.87 -4.27 12.63
C SER A 457 5.17 -3.08 13.30
N ARG A 458 4.57 -2.19 12.50
CA ARG A 458 3.80 -1.05 13.00
C ARG A 458 2.71 -1.44 14.02
N PRO A 459 1.90 -2.51 13.80
CA PRO A 459 0.95 -2.98 14.79
C PRO A 459 1.57 -3.33 16.16
N VAL A 460 2.72 -4.01 16.17
CA VAL A 460 3.43 -4.34 17.42
C VAL A 460 3.94 -3.09 18.10
N LEU A 461 4.56 -2.18 17.35
CA LEU A 461 5.08 -0.92 17.87
C LEU A 461 4.00 -0.10 18.58
N LEU A 462 2.84 0.09 17.93
CA LEU A 462 1.73 0.84 18.49
C LEU A 462 1.09 0.12 19.70
N MET A 463 0.97 -1.21 19.66
CA MET A 463 0.45 -1.98 20.78
C MET A 463 1.39 -1.95 21.98
N SER A 464 2.71 -2.05 21.77
CA SER A 464 3.72 -1.89 22.84
C SER A 464 3.64 -0.53 23.52
N ALA A 465 3.47 0.54 22.76
CA ALA A 465 3.28 1.88 23.28
C ALA A 465 1.98 2.00 24.09
N ARG A 466 0.86 1.46 23.59
CA ARG A 466 -0.42 1.43 24.31
C ARG A 466 -0.31 0.67 25.64
N ILE A 467 0.38 -0.47 25.66
CA ILE A 467 0.63 -1.24 26.88
C ILE A 467 1.49 -0.43 27.86
N ALA A 468 2.56 0.22 27.39
CA ALA A 468 3.43 1.03 28.23
C ALA A 468 2.73 2.26 28.82
N LEU A 469 1.72 2.79 28.13
CA LEU A 469 0.91 3.93 28.58
C LEU A 469 -0.25 3.54 29.49
N SER A 470 -0.58 2.24 29.58
CA SER A 470 -1.69 1.77 30.42
C SER A 470 -1.33 1.72 31.89
N GLU A 471 -2.35 1.82 32.73
CA GLU A 471 -2.21 1.63 34.18
C GLU A 471 -2.02 0.15 34.54
N GLY A 472 -1.52 -0.13 35.75
CA GLY A 472 -1.45 -1.48 36.30
C GLY A 472 -0.08 -2.17 36.22
N LEU A 473 0.93 -1.55 35.60
CA LEU A 473 2.32 -2.03 35.69
C LEU A 473 3.09 -1.34 36.81
N PRO A 474 3.89 -2.08 37.61
CA PRO A 474 4.81 -1.47 38.57
C PRO A 474 5.77 -0.50 37.88
N ALA A 475 6.08 0.62 38.50
CA ALA A 475 6.96 1.65 37.92
C ALA A 475 8.32 1.11 37.46
N ALA A 476 8.89 0.14 38.22
CA ALA A 476 10.15 -0.52 37.87
C ALA A 476 10.10 -1.29 36.54
N LEU A 477 8.95 -1.82 36.14
CA LEU A 477 8.74 -2.51 34.87
C LEU A 477 8.28 -1.55 33.77
N ASN A 478 7.55 -0.52 34.14
CA ASN A 478 6.93 0.41 33.19
C ASN A 478 7.94 1.41 32.60
N LEU A 479 8.84 1.98 33.40
CA LEU A 479 9.80 2.98 32.93
C LEU A 479 10.73 2.46 31.82
N PRO A 480 11.36 1.25 31.94
CA PRO A 480 12.14 0.69 30.83
C PRO A 480 11.31 0.41 29.57
N ARG A 481 10.03 0.06 29.72
CA ARG A 481 9.13 -0.18 28.58
C ARG A 481 8.76 1.12 27.87
N LEU A 482 8.44 2.16 28.61
CA LEU A 482 8.22 3.51 28.05
C LEU A 482 9.44 4.01 27.29
N THR A 483 10.64 3.85 27.85
CA THR A 483 11.89 4.27 27.19
C THR A 483 12.11 3.53 25.88
N ARG A 484 11.98 2.19 25.87
CA ARG A 484 12.09 1.39 24.63
C ARG A 484 11.03 1.78 23.59
N SER A 485 9.79 2.00 24.02
CA SER A 485 8.72 2.44 23.13
C SER A 485 9.00 3.81 22.52
N ALA A 486 9.55 4.75 23.29
CA ALA A 486 9.94 6.07 22.80
C ALA A 486 11.05 5.98 21.73
N GLU A 487 12.09 5.18 21.99
CA GLU A 487 13.21 4.98 21.06
C GLU A 487 12.75 4.31 19.75
N ALA A 488 11.91 3.28 19.86
CA ALA A 488 11.38 2.56 18.71
C ALA A 488 10.43 3.44 17.88
N LEU A 489 9.52 4.17 18.51
CA LEU A 489 8.63 5.13 17.84
C LEU A 489 9.42 6.28 17.20
N GLN A 490 10.44 6.82 17.90
CA GLN A 490 11.29 7.88 17.34
C GLN A 490 12.03 7.41 16.09
N THR A 491 12.52 6.16 16.08
CA THR A 491 13.15 5.55 14.90
C THR A 491 12.13 5.40 13.77
N TRP A 492 10.93 4.91 14.08
CA TRP A 492 9.86 4.74 13.09
C TRP A 492 9.46 6.05 12.41
N VAL A 493 9.18 7.09 13.19
CA VAL A 493 8.74 8.38 12.64
C VAL A 493 9.83 9.15 11.91
N SER A 494 11.10 8.80 12.12
CA SER A 494 12.21 9.39 11.35
C SER A 494 12.14 9.02 9.86
N VAL A 495 11.63 7.83 9.56
CA VAL A 495 11.41 7.30 8.21
C VAL A 495 9.96 7.56 7.76
N ASN A 496 8.98 7.29 8.64
CA ASN A 496 7.55 7.40 8.35
C ASN A 496 6.99 8.72 8.88
N ARG A 497 7.43 9.82 8.30
CA ARG A 497 7.16 11.19 8.82
C ARG A 497 5.69 11.60 8.85
N LEU A 498 4.84 10.95 8.04
CA LEU A 498 3.40 11.24 7.95
C LEU A 498 2.55 10.22 8.72
N ASP A 499 3.15 9.35 9.53
CA ASP A 499 2.41 8.43 10.40
C ASP A 499 1.89 9.16 11.64
N ALA A 500 0.65 9.66 11.53
CA ALA A 500 0.02 10.46 12.57
C ALA A 500 -0.16 9.70 13.90
N GLU A 501 -0.54 8.41 13.83
CA GLU A 501 -0.76 7.59 15.02
C GLU A 501 0.55 7.27 15.75
N ALA A 502 1.63 7.00 15.00
CA ALA A 502 2.95 6.81 15.61
C ALA A 502 3.46 8.10 16.27
N TRP A 503 3.26 9.27 15.66
CA TRP A 503 3.58 10.55 16.27
C TRP A 503 2.74 10.84 17.52
N SER A 504 1.42 10.55 17.46
CA SER A 504 0.52 10.70 18.61
C SER A 504 0.95 9.81 19.79
N SER A 505 1.21 8.53 19.50
CA SER A 505 1.72 7.58 20.49
C SER A 505 3.05 8.02 21.09
N LEU A 506 3.97 8.51 20.27
CA LEU A 506 5.26 9.05 20.71
C LEU A 506 5.08 10.27 21.64
N GLY A 507 4.16 11.16 21.30
CA GLY A 507 3.83 12.32 22.13
C GLY A 507 3.33 11.91 23.52
N GLN A 508 2.43 10.92 23.59
CA GLN A 508 1.93 10.39 24.85
C GLN A 508 3.04 9.71 25.67
N VAL A 509 3.90 8.92 25.04
CA VAL A 509 5.04 8.24 25.69
C VAL A 509 6.03 9.28 26.24
N TRP A 510 6.37 10.34 25.47
CA TRP A 510 7.24 11.42 25.96
C TRP A 510 6.59 12.19 27.12
N GLY A 511 5.27 12.36 27.09
CA GLY A 511 4.52 12.94 28.22
C GLY A 511 4.64 12.10 29.49
N ALA A 512 4.46 10.77 29.37
CA ALA A 512 4.62 9.83 30.50
C ALA A 512 6.07 9.76 31.03
N LEU A 513 7.06 10.00 30.17
CA LEU A 513 8.48 10.12 30.53
C LEU A 513 8.87 11.51 31.07
N ASN A 514 7.89 12.39 31.33
CA ASN A 514 8.10 13.76 31.79
C ASN A 514 9.02 14.60 30.87
N GLN A 515 8.87 14.43 29.54
CA GLN A 515 9.59 15.19 28.52
C GLN A 515 8.62 16.07 27.70
N PRO A 516 8.07 17.13 28.30
CA PRO A 516 6.93 17.86 27.73
C PRO A 516 7.24 18.63 26.45
N LEU A 517 8.48 19.05 26.20
CA LEU A 517 8.85 19.71 24.94
C LEU A 517 8.80 18.73 23.78
N ARG A 518 9.35 17.51 23.96
CA ARG A 518 9.28 16.44 22.96
C ARG A 518 7.84 16.00 22.73
N ALA A 519 7.03 15.90 23.80
CA ALA A 519 5.62 15.58 23.70
C ALA A 519 4.85 16.60 22.84
N LEU A 520 5.06 17.89 23.07
CA LEU A 520 4.41 18.96 22.31
C LEU A 520 4.83 18.95 20.83
N ARG A 521 6.11 18.69 20.54
CA ARG A 521 6.58 18.55 19.16
C ARG A 521 5.94 17.34 18.49
N ALA A 522 5.92 16.18 19.13
CA ALA A 522 5.33 14.98 18.57
C ALA A 522 3.82 15.14 18.32
N ASP A 523 3.06 15.77 19.24
CA ASP A 523 1.64 16.11 19.02
C ASP A 523 1.47 17.10 17.85
N ALA A 524 2.39 18.04 17.67
CA ALA A 524 2.37 18.93 16.52
C ALA A 524 2.60 18.18 15.20
N GLU A 525 3.54 17.25 15.15
CA GLU A 525 3.78 16.43 13.94
C GLU A 525 2.61 15.49 13.64
N ALA A 526 1.96 14.92 14.66
CA ALA A 526 0.74 14.13 14.48
C ALA A 526 -0.37 14.95 13.82
N ARG A 527 -0.60 16.18 14.32
CA ARG A 527 -1.59 17.11 13.73
C ARG A 527 -1.22 17.52 12.31
N TYR A 528 0.05 17.81 12.08
CA TYR A 528 0.55 18.14 10.75
C TYR A 528 0.29 16.99 9.75
N ALA A 529 0.57 15.75 10.15
CA ALA A 529 0.34 14.56 9.34
C ALA A 529 -1.15 14.35 9.00
N LEU A 530 -2.07 14.73 9.92
CA LEU A 530 -3.51 14.75 9.68
C LEU A 530 -3.98 15.98 8.86
N GLY A 531 -3.07 16.90 8.49
CA GLY A 531 -3.42 18.11 7.78
C GLY A 531 -4.02 19.23 8.66
N ASP A 532 -4.03 19.07 9.99
CA ASP A 532 -4.40 20.12 10.95
C ASP A 532 -3.21 21.06 11.22
N TRP A 533 -2.88 21.87 10.24
CA TRP A 533 -1.72 22.76 10.33
C TRP A 533 -1.89 23.88 11.38
N VAL A 534 -3.14 24.31 11.62
CA VAL A 534 -3.42 25.30 12.66
C VAL A 534 -3.14 24.73 14.04
N GLY A 535 -3.69 23.55 14.34
CA GLY A 535 -3.43 22.83 15.58
C GLY A 535 -1.95 22.49 15.74
N ALA A 536 -1.24 22.10 14.67
CA ALA A 536 0.20 21.84 14.70
C ALA A 536 0.99 23.09 15.14
N MET A 537 0.73 24.25 14.52
CA MET A 537 1.37 25.52 14.90
C MET A 537 1.06 25.92 16.34
N ASP A 538 -0.16 25.70 16.82
CA ASP A 538 -0.54 26.02 18.20
C ASP A 538 0.21 25.17 19.21
N ARG A 539 0.47 23.90 18.92
CA ARG A 539 1.32 23.02 19.75
C ARG A 539 2.77 23.44 19.75
N LEU A 540 3.33 23.80 18.58
CA LEU A 540 4.70 24.32 18.50
C LEU A 540 4.86 25.65 19.26
N ARG A 541 3.90 26.56 19.16
CA ARG A 541 3.89 27.80 19.96
C ARG A 541 3.77 27.54 21.45
N ALA A 542 3.01 26.51 21.86
CA ALA A 542 2.97 26.08 23.25
C ALA A 542 4.34 25.57 23.72
N GLY A 543 5.05 24.82 22.87
CA GLY A 543 6.42 24.38 23.10
C GLY A 543 7.40 25.55 23.28
N GLN A 544 7.33 26.57 22.41
CA GLN A 544 8.14 27.79 22.55
C GLN A 544 7.90 28.51 23.89
N ARG A 545 6.62 28.64 24.28
CA ARG A 545 6.28 29.27 25.59
C ARG A 545 6.82 28.45 26.76
N LEU A 546 6.76 27.13 26.67
CA LEU A 546 7.31 26.24 27.70
C LEU A 546 8.83 26.35 27.77
N ALA A 547 9.54 26.27 26.65
CA ALA A 547 10.99 26.38 26.57
C ALA A 547 11.51 27.70 27.19
N LYS A 548 10.83 28.83 26.92
CA LYS A 548 11.17 30.13 27.53
C LYS A 548 11.02 30.13 29.05
N ARG A 549 10.00 29.44 29.57
CA ARG A 549 9.77 29.34 31.02
C ARG A 549 10.82 28.45 31.71
N THR A 550 11.13 27.28 31.11
CA THR A 550 12.14 26.36 31.63
C THR A 550 13.53 26.98 31.61
N ALA A 551 13.90 27.69 30.53
CA ALA A 551 15.17 28.41 30.45
C ALA A 551 15.35 29.49 31.55
N ALA A 552 14.25 30.15 31.93
CA ALA A 552 14.28 31.16 32.99
C ALA A 552 14.38 30.55 34.42
N SER A 553 14.02 29.29 34.61
CA SER A 553 13.97 28.61 35.92
C SER A 553 15.06 27.54 36.12
N SER A 554 15.81 27.14 35.10
CA SER A 554 16.75 26.02 35.16
C SER A 554 18.13 26.44 35.64
N THR A 555 18.62 25.76 36.69
CA THR A 555 20.01 25.88 37.18
C THR A 555 20.91 24.71 36.80
N ALA A 556 20.39 23.68 36.12
CA ALA A 556 21.11 22.45 35.75
C ALA A 556 21.55 22.44 34.28
N ALA A 557 22.85 22.41 34.00
CA ALA A 557 23.44 22.57 32.65
C ALA A 557 23.12 21.44 31.65
N THR A 558 22.93 20.20 32.09
CA THR A 558 22.69 19.05 31.20
C THR A 558 21.26 18.95 30.69
N ALA A 559 20.27 19.23 31.57
CA ALA A 559 18.87 19.32 31.15
C ALA A 559 18.64 20.54 30.26
N ALA A 560 19.33 21.65 30.51
CA ALA A 560 19.27 22.86 29.71
C ALA A 560 19.73 22.65 28.25
N ASN A 561 20.73 21.79 28.01
CA ASN A 561 21.22 21.51 26.64
C ASN A 561 20.20 20.70 25.81
N ALA A 562 19.57 19.66 26.41
CA ALA A 562 18.57 18.86 25.70
C ALA A 562 17.32 19.69 25.37
N ASP A 563 16.85 20.50 26.30
CA ASP A 563 15.72 21.41 26.12
C ASP A 563 16.04 22.52 25.10
N PHE A 564 17.27 23.00 25.05
CA PHE A 564 17.71 23.98 24.05
C PHE A 564 17.68 23.41 22.62
N ILE A 565 18.17 22.18 22.42
CA ILE A 565 18.12 21.51 21.12
C ILE A 565 16.67 21.33 20.68
N GLU A 566 15.82 20.82 21.56
CA GLU A 566 14.41 20.57 21.26
C GLU A 566 13.66 21.88 20.96
N ALA A 567 13.94 22.95 21.69
CA ALA A 567 13.39 24.28 21.43
C ALA A 567 13.79 24.81 20.06
N SER A 568 15.04 24.59 19.65
CA SER A 568 15.52 24.98 18.30
C SER A 568 14.83 24.21 17.20
N VAL A 569 14.56 22.90 17.40
CA VAL A 569 13.79 22.08 16.46
C VAL A 569 12.34 22.58 16.36
N ILE A 570 11.70 22.90 17.48
CA ILE A 570 10.35 23.46 17.53
C ILE A 570 10.28 24.80 16.76
N ASP A 571 11.26 25.69 16.96
CA ASP A 571 11.32 26.98 16.26
C ASP A 571 11.52 26.83 14.74
N SER A 572 12.38 25.92 14.33
CA SER A 572 12.58 25.62 12.90
C SER A 572 11.30 25.07 12.29
N ARG A 573 10.68 24.10 12.96
CA ARG A 573 9.50 23.44 12.44
C ARG A 573 8.29 24.36 12.34
N LEU A 574 8.13 25.27 13.30
CA LEU A 574 7.07 26.29 13.24
C LEU A 574 7.24 27.19 12.02
N ARG A 575 8.44 27.68 11.75
CA ARG A 575 8.73 28.49 10.57
C ARG A 575 8.44 27.75 9.27
N ASP A 576 8.81 26.47 9.20
CA ASP A 576 8.54 25.64 8.01
C ASP A 576 7.05 25.50 7.72
N ILE A 577 6.24 25.20 8.75
CA ILE A 577 4.77 25.05 8.60
C ILE A 577 4.13 26.41 8.26
N GLU A 578 4.56 27.51 8.88
CA GLU A 578 4.07 28.85 8.56
C GLU A 578 4.38 29.25 7.11
N ALA A 579 5.58 28.93 6.62
CA ALA A 579 5.97 29.18 5.24
C ALA A 579 5.13 28.36 4.24
N GLN A 580 4.93 27.06 4.52
CA GLN A 580 4.10 26.21 3.68
C GLN A 580 2.65 26.68 3.63
N ARG A 581 2.06 27.06 4.77
CA ARG A 581 0.69 27.58 4.84
C ARG A 581 0.55 28.89 4.06
N LYS A 582 1.53 29.79 4.18
CA LYS A 582 1.54 31.05 3.44
C LYS A 582 1.63 30.82 1.93
N ALA A 583 2.43 29.86 1.50
CA ALA A 583 2.54 29.50 0.08
C ALA A 583 1.23 28.97 -0.47
N LEU A 584 0.52 28.09 0.28
CA LEU A 584 -0.79 27.57 -0.14
C LEU A 584 -1.85 28.68 -0.24
N SER A 585 -1.97 29.53 0.78
CA SER A 585 -2.95 30.62 0.74
C SER A 585 -2.68 31.62 -0.40
N ALA A 586 -1.43 31.84 -0.78
CA ALA A 586 -1.08 32.66 -1.92
C ALA A 586 -1.43 31.98 -3.27
N GLU A 587 -1.34 30.65 -3.35
CA GLU A 587 -1.78 29.88 -4.53
C GLU A 587 -3.30 29.86 -4.65
N GLU A 588 -4.03 29.66 -3.54
CA GLU A 588 -5.50 29.72 -3.50
C GLU A 588 -6.03 31.07 -3.97
N GLN A 589 -5.39 32.17 -3.55
CA GLN A 589 -5.76 33.53 -3.99
C GLN A 589 -5.46 33.81 -5.48
N ARG A 590 -4.51 33.06 -6.09
CA ARG A 590 -4.23 33.22 -7.54
C ARG A 590 -5.15 32.35 -8.41
N ALA A 591 -5.74 31.30 -7.81
CA ALA A 591 -6.60 30.35 -8.51
C ALA A 591 -8.10 30.74 -8.46
N GLY A 592 -8.52 31.61 -7.54
CA GLY A 592 -9.87 32.20 -7.43
C GLY A 592 -9.93 33.59 -8.07
#